data_4a32e333ce126d6aac90c03c6c1553e2
#
_entry.id   4a32e333ce126d6aac90c03c6c1553e2
#
_cell.length_a   1.000
_cell.length_b   1.000
_cell.length_c   1.000
_cell.angle_alpha   90.00
_cell.angle_beta   90.00
_cell.angle_gamma   90.00
#
_symmetry.space_group_name_H-M   'P 1'
#
loop_
_entity.id
_entity.type
_entity.pdbx_description
1 polymer ?
#
loop_
_entity_poly.entity_id
_entity_poly.type
_entity_poly.pdbx_seq_one_letter_code
_entity_poly.pdbx_strand_id
1 'polypeptide(L)'
;MGFKSDIEIAQECEMLPITQIAEKAGIDDKYLEQYGKYKAKIDYNLLKESDKKDGKLILVTAINPTPAGEGKTTTTVGLADGMQRLGKSVMVALREPSLGPVFGVKGGAAGGGYAQVVPMEDINLHFTGDFHAIGAANNLLAAMIDNHIFQGNALNIDPRKITWRRCVDMNDRQLRNVVDGLGGKTNGMPREDGYDITVASEIMAVLCLASDIKDLKERLSKIIIGYTYGKVSEQKPVTAGDLHAEGAMTALLKDALKPNLVQTLEHVPAIVHGGPFANIAHGCNSVTATKMAMKLADYAITEA
;
A
#
# COMPACT_ATOMS: atom_id res chain seq x y z
N MET A 1 -27.77 22.91 15.99
CA MET A 1 -26.52 22.89 15.21
C MET A 1 -26.23 21.43 14.93
N GLY A 2 -26.10 21.02 13.66
CA GLY A 2 -25.66 19.67 13.30
C GLY A 2 -24.17 19.49 13.61
N PHE A 3 -23.74 18.25 13.84
CA PHE A 3 -22.31 17.93 13.93
C PHE A 3 -21.67 18.14 12.55
N LYS A 4 -20.45 18.68 12.50
CA LYS A 4 -19.68 18.79 11.27
C LYS A 4 -19.31 17.41 10.75
N SER A 5 -19.30 17.26 9.44
CA SER A 5 -18.81 16.06 8.77
C SER A 5 -17.27 15.97 8.87
N ASP A 6 -16.71 14.79 8.65
CA ASP A 6 -15.26 14.58 8.68
C ASP A 6 -14.53 15.48 7.69
N ILE A 7 -15.09 15.68 6.51
CA ILE A 7 -14.49 16.55 5.48
C ILE A 7 -14.52 18.04 5.88
N GLU A 8 -15.61 18.51 6.50
CA GLU A 8 -15.67 19.90 6.99
C GLU A 8 -14.63 20.14 8.08
N ILE A 9 -14.43 19.17 8.99
CA ILE A 9 -13.40 19.26 10.04
C ILE A 9 -11.99 19.28 9.42
N ALA A 10 -11.73 18.40 8.45
CA ALA A 10 -10.44 18.32 7.77
C ALA A 10 -10.11 19.63 7.00
N GLN A 11 -11.10 20.21 6.31
CA GLN A 11 -10.92 21.43 5.52
C GLN A 11 -10.72 22.68 6.39
N GLU A 12 -11.21 22.70 7.61
CA GLU A 12 -10.97 23.78 8.57
C GLU A 12 -9.57 23.73 9.22
N CYS A 13 -8.82 22.65 9.05
CA CYS A 13 -7.49 22.51 9.61
C CYS A 13 -6.47 23.43 8.94
N GLU A 14 -5.80 24.27 9.69
CA GLU A 14 -4.64 25.05 9.24
C GLU A 14 -3.40 24.13 9.22
N MET A 15 -3.23 23.37 8.14
CA MET A 15 -2.11 22.46 7.97
C MET A 15 -0.77 23.20 7.95
N LEU A 16 0.23 22.66 8.65
CA LEU A 16 1.62 23.10 8.54
C LEU A 16 2.25 22.59 7.23
N PRO A 17 3.17 23.36 6.61
CA PRO A 17 3.98 22.84 5.51
C PRO A 17 4.67 21.53 5.90
N ILE A 18 4.77 20.59 4.97
CA ILE A 18 5.33 19.27 5.27
C ILE A 18 6.79 19.30 5.71
N THR A 19 7.53 20.32 5.31
CA THR A 19 8.90 20.57 5.75
C THR A 19 8.97 20.86 7.26
N GLN A 20 8.00 21.57 7.83
CA GLN A 20 7.93 21.81 9.28
C GLN A 20 7.55 20.53 10.04
N ILE A 21 6.71 19.69 9.46
CA ILE A 21 6.40 18.38 10.03
C ILE A 21 7.62 17.45 9.98
N ALA A 22 8.38 17.49 8.91
CA ALA A 22 9.65 16.74 8.78
C ALA A 22 10.68 17.22 9.82
N GLU A 23 10.86 18.54 9.98
CA GLU A 23 11.71 19.13 11.02
C GLU A 23 11.29 18.69 12.42
N LYS A 24 9.99 18.77 12.73
CA LYS A 24 9.42 18.31 14.01
C LYS A 24 9.70 16.83 14.27
N ALA A 25 9.69 15.99 13.23
CA ALA A 25 10.02 14.57 13.30
C ALA A 25 11.53 14.29 13.32
N GLY A 26 12.38 15.32 13.12
CA GLY A 26 13.82 15.16 13.04
C GLY A 26 14.28 14.46 11.77
N ILE A 27 13.58 14.65 10.66
CA ILE A 27 13.91 14.14 9.33
C ILE A 27 14.74 15.21 8.60
N ASP A 28 15.95 14.85 8.21
CA ASP A 28 16.84 15.71 7.41
C ASP A 28 16.26 15.88 6.00
N ASP A 29 16.36 17.07 5.43
CA ASP A 29 15.84 17.44 4.11
C ASP A 29 16.39 16.52 2.98
N LYS A 30 17.60 15.97 3.13
CA LYS A 30 18.17 15.00 2.19
C LYS A 30 17.36 13.72 2.01
N TYR A 31 16.50 13.39 2.98
CA TYR A 31 15.60 12.22 2.92
C TYR A 31 14.17 12.57 2.51
N LEU A 32 13.87 13.87 2.31
CA LEU A 32 12.52 14.36 2.08
C LEU A 32 12.30 14.66 0.59
N GLU A 33 11.34 13.98 -0.02
CA GLU A 33 10.88 14.28 -1.38
C GLU A 33 9.46 14.83 -1.33
N GLN A 34 9.32 16.13 -1.56
CA GLN A 34 8.03 16.82 -1.42
C GLN A 34 7.08 16.48 -2.56
N TYR A 35 5.85 16.12 -2.22
CA TYR A 35 4.71 15.91 -3.11
C TYR A 35 3.67 17.01 -2.88
N GLY A 36 4.03 18.25 -3.20
CA GLY A 36 3.27 19.44 -2.87
C GLY A 36 3.56 19.98 -1.47
N LYS A 37 2.67 20.86 -0.96
CA LYS A 37 2.93 21.61 0.27
C LYS A 37 2.76 20.79 1.56
N TYR A 38 1.90 19.77 1.55
CA TYR A 38 1.40 19.13 2.76
C TYR A 38 1.68 17.63 2.86
N LYS A 39 2.38 17.06 1.88
CA LYS A 39 2.77 15.65 1.84
C LYS A 39 4.15 15.47 1.24
N ALA A 40 4.85 14.43 1.64
CA ALA A 40 6.17 14.09 1.12
C ALA A 40 6.42 12.58 1.21
N LYS A 41 7.38 12.09 0.44
CA LYS A 41 7.95 10.76 0.64
C LYS A 41 9.23 10.85 1.46
N ILE A 42 9.50 9.80 2.24
CA ILE A 42 10.71 9.68 3.03
C ILE A 42 11.59 8.60 2.43
N ASP A 43 12.85 8.92 2.14
CA ASP A 43 13.81 7.92 1.67
C ASP A 43 14.08 6.89 2.78
N TYR A 44 13.88 5.60 2.46
CA TYR A 44 14.10 4.49 3.39
C TYR A 44 15.58 4.31 3.78
N ASN A 45 16.54 4.96 3.11
CA ASN A 45 17.94 4.98 3.52
C ASN A 45 18.13 5.67 4.88
N LEU A 46 17.20 6.52 5.31
CA LEU A 46 17.16 7.05 6.67
C LEU A 46 17.29 5.95 7.72
N LEU A 47 16.65 4.79 7.51
CA LEU A 47 16.74 3.65 8.45
C LEU A 47 18.15 3.04 8.52
N LYS A 48 18.92 3.10 7.44
CA LYS A 48 20.30 2.56 7.38
C LYS A 48 21.32 3.52 7.98
N GLU A 49 21.04 4.81 7.88
CA GLU A 49 21.97 5.88 8.29
C GLU A 49 21.68 6.41 9.72
N SER A 50 20.56 6.04 10.32
CA SER A 50 20.17 6.51 11.65
C SER A 50 20.71 5.61 12.76
N ASP A 51 21.53 6.16 13.64
CA ASP A 51 22.02 5.51 14.87
C ASP A 51 21.05 5.64 16.08
N LYS A 52 19.91 6.30 15.89
CA LYS A 52 18.91 6.45 16.98
C LYS A 52 18.42 5.06 17.43
N LYS A 53 18.21 4.91 18.74
CA LYS A 53 17.53 3.73 19.30
C LYS A 53 16.06 3.73 18.87
N ASP A 54 15.49 2.53 18.72
CA ASP A 54 14.08 2.38 18.43
C ASP A 54 13.23 2.82 19.62
N GLY A 55 12.19 3.60 19.36
CA GLY A 55 11.15 3.94 20.30
C GLY A 55 10.24 2.74 20.61
N LYS A 56 9.27 2.95 21.49
CA LYS A 56 8.29 1.93 21.89
C LYS A 56 7.19 1.82 20.85
N LEU A 57 6.86 0.60 20.43
CA LEU A 57 5.75 0.32 19.53
C LEU A 57 4.46 0.08 20.33
N ILE A 58 3.40 0.79 19.98
CA ILE A 58 2.04 0.61 20.49
C ILE A 58 1.16 0.12 19.34
N LEU A 59 0.55 -1.05 19.50
CA LEU A 59 -0.38 -1.62 18.53
C LEU A 59 -1.82 -1.41 18.99
N VAL A 60 -2.62 -0.77 18.15
CA VAL A 60 -4.07 -0.64 18.30
C VAL A 60 -4.73 -1.70 17.44
N THR A 61 -5.48 -2.60 18.07
CA THR A 61 -6.18 -3.68 17.38
C THR A 61 -7.57 -3.88 17.96
N ALA A 62 -8.39 -4.68 17.30
CA ALA A 62 -9.73 -5.05 17.76
C ALA A 62 -9.87 -6.56 17.91
N ILE A 63 -10.64 -7.00 18.90
CA ILE A 63 -10.86 -8.43 19.16
C ILE A 63 -11.70 -9.07 18.04
N ASN A 64 -12.76 -8.37 17.60
CA ASN A 64 -13.68 -8.85 16.59
C ASN A 64 -13.94 -7.78 15.53
N PRO A 65 -14.05 -8.14 14.23
CA PRO A 65 -14.52 -7.22 13.21
C PRO A 65 -16.01 -6.94 13.37
N THR A 66 -16.41 -5.70 13.06
CA THR A 66 -17.82 -5.28 13.01
C THR A 66 -18.18 -4.68 11.65
N PRO A 67 -19.46 -4.73 11.22
CA PRO A 67 -19.86 -4.15 9.94
C PRO A 67 -19.62 -2.64 9.84
N ALA A 68 -19.72 -1.91 10.96
CA ALA A 68 -19.50 -0.47 11.03
C ALA A 68 -18.02 -0.07 11.14
N GLY A 69 -17.12 -1.04 11.35
CA GLY A 69 -15.72 -0.78 11.73
C GLY A 69 -15.57 -0.62 13.25
N GLU A 70 -14.35 -0.78 13.75
CA GLU A 70 -14.04 -0.81 15.19
C GLU A 70 -13.43 0.51 15.68
N GLY A 71 -13.21 1.49 14.81
CA GLY A 71 -12.61 2.78 15.15
C GLY A 71 -11.12 2.68 15.48
N LYS A 72 -10.40 1.68 14.97
CA LYS A 72 -8.95 1.52 15.21
C LYS A 72 -8.16 2.75 14.80
N THR A 73 -8.38 3.27 13.60
CA THR A 73 -7.68 4.45 13.08
C THR A 73 -7.97 5.69 13.93
N THR A 74 -9.25 5.93 14.25
CA THR A 74 -9.66 7.05 15.13
C THR A 74 -9.01 6.95 16.51
N THR A 75 -8.97 5.74 17.09
CA THR A 75 -8.29 5.51 18.39
C THR A 75 -6.78 5.72 18.28
N THR A 76 -6.14 5.24 17.21
CA THR A 76 -4.71 5.39 16.96
C THR A 76 -4.30 6.86 16.85
N VAL A 77 -5.04 7.63 16.05
CA VAL A 77 -4.78 9.07 15.85
C VAL A 77 -5.07 9.85 17.13
N GLY A 78 -6.24 9.63 17.76
CA GLY A 78 -6.61 10.31 19.00
C GLY A 78 -5.65 10.02 20.17
N LEU A 79 -5.12 8.80 20.26
CA LEU A 79 -4.08 8.45 21.22
C LEU A 79 -2.78 9.23 20.95
N ALA A 80 -2.37 9.33 19.69
CA ALA A 80 -1.17 10.08 19.31
C ALA A 80 -1.30 11.57 19.65
N ASP A 81 -2.42 12.19 19.29
CA ASP A 81 -2.71 13.59 19.59
C ASP A 81 -2.73 13.84 21.12
N GLY A 82 -3.36 12.94 21.88
CA GLY A 82 -3.37 13.02 23.35
C GLY A 82 -1.98 12.88 23.97
N MET A 83 -1.16 11.95 23.47
CA MET A 83 0.21 11.76 23.95
C MET A 83 1.10 12.96 23.61
N GLN A 84 0.95 13.56 22.42
CA GLN A 84 1.68 14.78 22.07
C GLN A 84 1.32 15.94 22.99
N ARG A 85 0.03 16.12 23.32
CA ARG A 85 -0.40 17.15 24.30
C ARG A 85 0.20 16.95 25.68
N LEU A 86 0.56 15.72 26.04
CA LEU A 86 1.32 15.38 27.26
C LEU A 86 2.84 15.54 27.10
N GLY A 87 3.31 16.15 26.01
CA GLY A 87 4.72 16.43 25.76
C GLY A 87 5.53 15.19 25.34
N LYS A 88 4.90 14.12 24.84
CA LYS A 88 5.60 12.94 24.34
C LYS A 88 5.99 13.11 22.87
N SER A 89 7.15 12.58 22.50
CA SER A 89 7.55 12.42 21.10
C SER A 89 6.82 11.21 20.53
N VAL A 90 5.89 11.45 19.60
CA VAL A 90 4.99 10.43 19.05
C VAL A 90 4.94 10.52 17.52
N MET A 91 4.84 9.39 16.86
CA MET A 91 4.58 9.26 15.44
C MET A 91 3.56 8.17 15.18
N VAL A 92 2.68 8.38 14.21
CA VAL A 92 1.66 7.40 13.78
C VAL A 92 2.12 6.72 12.51
N ALA A 93 1.85 5.41 12.38
CA ALA A 93 2.05 4.66 11.15
C ALA A 93 0.74 3.96 10.75
N LEU A 94 0.17 4.34 9.61
CA LEU A 94 -1.16 3.93 9.15
C LEU A 94 -1.09 3.29 7.76
N ARG A 95 -2.16 2.57 7.42
CA ARG A 95 -2.39 2.08 6.05
C ARG A 95 -2.90 3.20 5.15
N GLU A 96 -2.53 3.11 3.88
CA GLU A 96 -3.09 3.92 2.82
C GLU A 96 -4.48 3.39 2.43
N PRO A 97 -5.51 4.24 2.28
CA PRO A 97 -6.85 3.81 1.88
C PRO A 97 -6.92 3.45 0.40
N SER A 98 -7.72 2.42 0.08
CA SER A 98 -8.06 2.03 -1.29
C SER A 98 -9.30 2.77 -1.77
N LEU A 99 -9.35 3.13 -3.05
CA LEU A 99 -10.48 3.85 -3.67
C LEU A 99 -11.81 3.08 -3.55
N GLY A 100 -11.78 1.75 -3.66
CA GLY A 100 -12.98 0.93 -3.52
C GLY A 100 -13.69 1.14 -2.18
N PRO A 101 -13.03 0.96 -1.03
CA PRO A 101 -13.60 1.30 0.28
C PRO A 101 -13.96 2.78 0.46
N VAL A 102 -13.17 3.73 -0.08
CA VAL A 102 -13.45 5.17 0.01
C VAL A 102 -14.80 5.52 -0.61
N PHE A 103 -15.10 4.98 -1.80
CA PHE A 103 -16.38 5.14 -2.47
C PHE A 103 -17.43 4.10 -2.08
N GLY A 104 -17.11 3.22 -1.11
CA GLY A 104 -17.99 2.21 -0.57
C GLY A 104 -18.69 2.62 0.74
N VAL A 105 -19.33 1.65 1.39
CA VAL A 105 -20.05 1.86 2.64
C VAL A 105 -19.14 2.27 3.82
N LYS A 106 -17.87 1.85 3.79
CA LYS A 106 -16.92 2.12 4.87
C LYS A 106 -16.33 3.54 4.84
N GLY A 107 -16.36 4.22 3.68
CA GLY A 107 -15.74 5.54 3.51
C GLY A 107 -14.20 5.49 3.58
N GLY A 108 -13.58 6.67 3.79
CA GLY A 108 -12.12 6.82 3.84
C GLY A 108 -11.48 6.28 5.13
N ALA A 109 -10.15 6.09 5.08
CA ALA A 109 -9.37 5.52 6.19
C ALA A 109 -8.48 6.55 6.91
N ALA A 110 -8.73 7.84 6.75
CA ALA A 110 -7.94 8.91 7.39
C ALA A 110 -8.29 9.19 8.87
N GLY A 111 -9.08 8.33 9.52
CA GLY A 111 -9.67 8.56 10.84
C GLY A 111 -11.07 9.16 10.76
N GLY A 112 -11.58 9.76 11.83
CA GLY A 112 -12.90 10.36 11.87
C GLY A 112 -13.05 11.41 12.98
N GLY A 113 -14.00 12.32 12.81
CA GLY A 113 -14.21 13.44 13.71
C GLY A 113 -12.95 14.29 13.86
N TYR A 114 -12.57 14.58 15.09
CA TYR A 114 -11.36 15.35 15.41
C TYR A 114 -10.08 14.49 15.51
N ALA A 115 -10.14 13.21 15.21
CA ALA A 115 -8.98 12.32 15.18
C ALA A 115 -8.72 11.87 13.73
N GLN A 116 -8.18 12.76 12.93
CA GLN A 116 -7.92 12.55 11.50
C GLN A 116 -6.48 12.86 11.11
N VAL A 117 -6.05 12.25 9.99
CA VAL A 117 -4.82 12.57 9.26
C VAL A 117 -5.18 13.42 8.05
N VAL A 118 -4.42 14.47 7.80
CA VAL A 118 -4.63 15.43 6.70
C VAL A 118 -3.37 15.57 5.83
N PRO A 119 -3.54 15.87 4.53
CA PRO A 119 -4.75 16.28 3.79
C PRO A 119 -5.66 15.09 3.47
N MET A 120 -6.89 15.10 4.00
CA MET A 120 -7.82 13.97 3.93
C MET A 120 -8.20 13.59 2.48
N GLU A 121 -8.54 14.57 1.64
CA GLU A 121 -8.94 14.32 0.26
C GLU A 121 -7.81 13.67 -0.54
N ASP A 122 -6.58 14.17 -0.42
CA ASP A 122 -5.43 13.62 -1.12
C ASP A 122 -5.17 12.17 -0.69
N ILE A 123 -5.21 11.90 0.63
CA ILE A 123 -4.98 10.56 1.19
C ILE A 123 -6.03 9.58 0.68
N ASN A 124 -7.29 9.98 0.63
CA ASN A 124 -8.40 9.11 0.23
C ASN A 124 -8.52 8.91 -1.29
N LEU A 125 -7.83 9.68 -2.10
CA LEU A 125 -7.89 9.59 -3.57
C LEU A 125 -6.60 9.00 -4.16
N HIS A 126 -5.80 9.81 -4.82
CA HIS A 126 -4.61 9.34 -5.54
C HIS A 126 -3.31 9.47 -4.73
N PHE A 127 -3.37 10.18 -3.63
CA PHE A 127 -2.31 10.44 -2.67
C PHE A 127 -0.96 10.81 -3.31
N THR A 128 -0.02 9.86 -3.36
CA THR A 128 1.29 10.01 -4.01
C THR A 128 1.50 9.02 -5.16
N GLY A 129 0.48 8.24 -5.51
CA GLY A 129 0.48 7.32 -6.64
C GLY A 129 0.93 5.89 -6.34
N ASP A 130 1.06 5.49 -5.07
CA ASP A 130 1.55 4.16 -4.70
C ASP A 130 0.64 3.05 -5.22
N PHE A 131 -0.68 3.19 -5.11
CA PHE A 131 -1.63 2.21 -5.62
C PHE A 131 -1.63 2.14 -7.14
N HIS A 132 -1.42 3.27 -7.83
CA HIS A 132 -1.25 3.27 -9.28
C HIS A 132 0.01 2.51 -9.71
N ALA A 133 1.12 2.68 -8.98
CA ALA A 133 2.35 1.93 -9.22
C ALA A 133 2.15 0.43 -9.01
N ILE A 134 1.46 0.03 -7.95
CA ILE A 134 1.13 -1.37 -7.66
C ILE A 134 0.23 -1.95 -8.74
N GLY A 135 -0.83 -1.24 -9.14
CA GLY A 135 -1.72 -1.65 -10.22
C GLY A 135 -0.98 -1.79 -11.55
N ALA A 136 -0.10 -0.84 -11.89
CA ALA A 136 0.72 -0.90 -13.08
C ALA A 136 1.67 -2.11 -13.09
N ALA A 137 2.36 -2.39 -11.98
CA ALA A 137 3.25 -3.53 -11.86
C ALA A 137 2.50 -4.87 -11.94
N ASN A 138 1.33 -4.96 -11.29
CA ASN A 138 0.47 -6.14 -11.34
C ASN A 138 -0.02 -6.43 -12.77
N ASN A 139 -0.50 -5.42 -13.46
CA ASN A 139 -1.06 -5.58 -14.79
C ASN A 139 0.03 -5.74 -15.85
N LEU A 140 1.23 -5.18 -15.64
CA LEU A 140 2.40 -5.48 -16.47
C LEU A 140 2.73 -6.97 -16.42
N LEU A 141 2.78 -7.58 -15.24
CA LEU A 141 3.04 -9.02 -15.09
C LEU A 141 1.97 -9.83 -15.81
N ALA A 142 0.69 -9.50 -15.66
CA ALA A 142 -0.39 -10.17 -16.39
C ALA A 142 -0.22 -10.07 -17.91
N ALA A 143 0.10 -8.87 -18.41
CA ALA A 143 0.34 -8.65 -19.84
C ALA A 143 1.56 -9.43 -20.36
N MET A 144 2.63 -9.53 -19.56
CA MET A 144 3.82 -10.31 -19.91
C MET A 144 3.53 -11.81 -19.98
N ILE A 145 2.71 -12.36 -19.08
CA ILE A 145 2.26 -13.75 -19.10
C ILE A 145 1.52 -14.03 -20.42
N ASP A 146 0.51 -13.23 -20.75
CA ASP A 146 -0.29 -13.39 -21.94
C ASP A 146 0.54 -13.25 -23.22
N ASN A 147 1.42 -12.26 -23.28
CA ASN A 147 2.34 -12.09 -24.39
C ASN A 147 3.32 -13.27 -24.53
N HIS A 148 3.85 -13.80 -23.43
CA HIS A 148 4.73 -14.97 -23.45
C HIS A 148 4.03 -16.20 -24.06
N ILE A 149 2.78 -16.45 -23.65
CA ILE A 149 1.97 -17.56 -24.18
C ILE A 149 1.71 -17.35 -25.69
N PHE A 150 1.35 -16.15 -26.09
CA PHE A 150 1.07 -15.78 -27.47
C PHE A 150 2.32 -15.89 -28.37
N GLN A 151 3.51 -15.57 -27.89
CA GLN A 151 4.77 -15.60 -28.62
C GLN A 151 5.48 -16.98 -28.61
N GLY A 152 4.76 -18.05 -28.32
CA GLY A 152 5.27 -19.42 -28.46
C GLY A 152 5.47 -20.17 -27.14
N ASN A 153 5.18 -19.56 -25.99
CA ASN A 153 5.10 -20.22 -24.69
C ASN A 153 6.32 -21.10 -24.33
N ALA A 154 7.51 -20.55 -24.43
CA ALA A 154 8.76 -21.29 -24.18
C ALA A 154 8.84 -21.89 -22.75
N LEU A 155 8.16 -21.29 -21.78
CA LEU A 155 8.05 -21.81 -20.40
C LEU A 155 6.99 -22.89 -20.24
N ASN A 156 6.29 -23.26 -21.32
CA ASN A 156 5.26 -24.31 -21.32
C ASN A 156 4.14 -24.07 -20.29
N ILE A 157 3.70 -22.83 -20.10
CA ILE A 157 2.63 -22.47 -19.17
C ILE A 157 1.30 -23.04 -19.66
N ASP A 158 0.53 -23.69 -18.78
CA ASP A 158 -0.84 -24.09 -19.05
C ASP A 158 -1.79 -22.90 -18.82
N PRO A 159 -2.41 -22.32 -19.87
CA PRO A 159 -3.29 -21.14 -19.72
C PRO A 159 -4.47 -21.35 -18.78
N ARG A 160 -4.85 -22.61 -18.51
CA ARG A 160 -5.92 -22.97 -17.57
C ARG A 160 -5.45 -23.00 -16.12
N LYS A 161 -4.16 -22.82 -15.88
CA LYS A 161 -3.50 -22.91 -14.57
C LYS A 161 -2.69 -21.66 -14.22
N ILE A 162 -3.01 -20.55 -14.86
CA ILE A 162 -2.52 -19.25 -14.48
C ILE A 162 -3.17 -18.88 -13.16
N THR A 163 -2.35 -18.53 -12.15
CA THR A 163 -2.80 -18.11 -10.83
C THR A 163 -2.81 -16.59 -10.70
N TRP A 164 -2.15 -15.90 -11.61
CA TRP A 164 -2.04 -14.45 -11.62
C TRP A 164 -3.25 -13.80 -12.27
N ARG A 165 -3.83 -12.80 -11.61
CA ARG A 165 -4.97 -12.04 -12.11
C ARG A 165 -4.60 -10.55 -12.27
N ARG A 166 -5.35 -9.85 -13.09
CA ARG A 166 -5.29 -8.39 -13.19
C ARG A 166 -5.82 -7.74 -11.93
N CYS A 167 -5.60 -6.43 -11.77
CA CYS A 167 -6.20 -5.68 -10.68
C CYS A 167 -6.69 -4.31 -11.12
N VAL A 168 -7.62 -3.77 -10.35
CA VAL A 168 -8.13 -2.40 -10.44
C VAL A 168 -8.47 -1.94 -9.02
N ASP A 169 -8.15 -0.69 -8.67
CA ASP A 169 -8.43 -0.20 -7.31
C ASP A 169 -9.88 0.29 -7.18
N MET A 170 -10.81 -0.60 -7.42
CA MET A 170 -12.25 -0.36 -7.32
C MET A 170 -13.00 -1.65 -6.94
N ASN A 171 -14.09 -1.52 -6.21
CA ASN A 171 -15.02 -2.62 -5.97
C ASN A 171 -15.86 -2.85 -7.23
N ASP A 172 -15.38 -3.70 -8.15
CA ASP A 172 -16.10 -4.02 -9.38
C ASP A 172 -16.44 -5.51 -9.46
N ARG A 173 -17.70 -5.82 -9.14
CA ARG A 173 -18.22 -7.19 -9.20
C ARG A 173 -18.27 -7.74 -10.61
N GLN A 174 -18.48 -6.87 -11.60
CA GLN A 174 -18.62 -7.25 -13.01
C GLN A 174 -17.32 -7.81 -13.60
N LEU A 175 -16.18 -7.38 -13.09
CA LEU A 175 -14.85 -7.77 -13.55
C LEU A 175 -14.24 -8.97 -12.79
N ARG A 176 -14.98 -9.59 -11.86
CA ARG A 176 -14.42 -10.70 -11.04
C ARG A 176 -14.07 -11.93 -11.87
N ASN A 177 -14.83 -12.21 -12.92
CA ASN A 177 -14.56 -13.30 -13.87
C ASN A 177 -14.85 -12.78 -15.26
N VAL A 178 -13.83 -12.80 -16.12
CA VAL A 178 -13.88 -12.34 -17.51
C VAL A 178 -13.22 -13.36 -18.42
N VAL A 179 -13.50 -13.28 -19.71
CA VAL A 179 -12.69 -13.94 -20.73
C VAL A 179 -11.93 -12.85 -21.46
N ASP A 180 -10.61 -12.92 -21.43
CA ASP A 180 -9.73 -12.00 -22.16
C ASP A 180 -9.18 -12.63 -23.44
N GLY A 181 -8.38 -11.87 -24.21
CA GLY A 181 -7.75 -12.34 -25.44
C GLY A 181 -8.67 -12.55 -26.63
N LEU A 182 -9.93 -12.10 -26.58
CA LEU A 182 -10.88 -12.18 -27.70
C LEU A 182 -10.48 -11.25 -28.85
N GLY A 183 -10.96 -11.52 -30.06
CA GLY A 183 -10.69 -10.70 -31.27
C GLY A 183 -9.88 -11.41 -32.34
N GLY A 184 -9.75 -12.74 -32.25
CA GLY A 184 -9.12 -13.60 -33.26
C GLY A 184 -7.60 -13.77 -33.04
N LYS A 185 -6.98 -14.51 -33.95
CA LYS A 185 -5.61 -15.00 -33.80
C LYS A 185 -4.51 -13.95 -33.67
N THR A 186 -4.79 -12.71 -34.01
CA THR A 186 -3.82 -11.59 -33.91
C THR A 186 -3.91 -10.86 -32.60
N ASN A 187 -4.89 -11.20 -31.74
CA ASN A 187 -5.19 -10.41 -30.52
C ASN A 187 -4.74 -11.09 -29.22
N GLY A 188 -4.47 -12.37 -29.24
CA GLY A 188 -4.04 -13.12 -28.06
C GLY A 188 -4.65 -14.52 -28.01
N MET A 189 -4.46 -15.19 -26.88
CA MET A 189 -5.06 -16.48 -26.59
C MET A 189 -6.20 -16.31 -25.59
N PRO A 190 -7.47 -16.61 -25.96
CA PRO A 190 -8.58 -16.51 -25.03
C PRO A 190 -8.40 -17.40 -23.80
N ARG A 191 -8.57 -16.82 -22.62
CA ARG A 191 -8.55 -17.52 -21.34
C ARG A 191 -9.45 -16.86 -20.30
N GLU A 192 -9.75 -17.57 -19.23
CA GLU A 192 -10.35 -16.97 -18.05
C GLU A 192 -9.34 -16.08 -17.33
N ASP A 193 -9.79 -14.90 -16.91
CA ASP A 193 -9.08 -13.96 -16.06
C ASP A 193 -10.08 -13.27 -15.11
N GLY A 194 -9.64 -12.27 -14.40
CA GLY A 194 -10.46 -11.40 -13.58
C GLY A 194 -9.63 -10.26 -13.00
N TYR A 195 -10.33 -9.35 -12.35
CA TYR A 195 -9.72 -8.19 -11.70
C TYR A 195 -9.97 -8.28 -10.21
N ASP A 196 -8.89 -8.42 -9.44
CA ASP A 196 -8.92 -8.27 -8.00
C ASP A 196 -8.76 -6.79 -7.64
N ILE A 197 -9.17 -6.39 -6.44
CA ILE A 197 -8.91 -5.03 -5.98
C ILE A 197 -7.41 -4.86 -5.70
N THR A 198 -6.82 -3.72 -6.04
CA THR A 198 -5.36 -3.51 -5.96
C THR A 198 -4.77 -3.83 -4.57
N VAL A 199 -5.50 -3.56 -3.49
CA VAL A 199 -5.06 -3.88 -2.12
C VAL A 199 -5.03 -5.37 -1.80
N ALA A 200 -5.66 -6.21 -2.63
CA ALA A 200 -5.60 -7.67 -2.54
C ALA A 200 -4.47 -8.26 -3.39
N SER A 201 -3.78 -7.46 -4.19
CA SER A 201 -2.64 -7.90 -5.00
C SER A 201 -1.51 -8.42 -4.10
N GLU A 202 -0.88 -9.52 -4.52
CA GLU A 202 0.33 -10.04 -3.85
C GLU A 202 1.46 -9.00 -3.87
N ILE A 203 1.52 -8.14 -4.90
CA ILE A 203 2.49 -7.05 -4.97
C ILE A 203 2.32 -6.06 -3.80
N MET A 204 1.09 -5.75 -3.40
CA MET A 204 0.84 -4.91 -2.21
C MET A 204 1.45 -5.55 -0.95
N ALA A 205 1.25 -6.85 -0.74
CA ALA A 205 1.82 -7.56 0.41
C ALA A 205 3.36 -7.62 0.33
N VAL A 206 3.92 -7.90 -0.83
CA VAL A 206 5.36 -7.93 -1.08
C VAL A 206 6.01 -6.57 -0.82
N LEU A 207 5.42 -5.48 -1.33
CA LEU A 207 5.88 -4.11 -1.10
C LEU A 207 5.93 -3.78 0.39
N CYS A 208 4.88 -4.12 1.13
CA CYS A 208 4.78 -3.85 2.56
C CYS A 208 5.79 -4.62 3.42
N LEU A 209 6.26 -5.78 2.94
CA LEU A 209 7.23 -6.62 3.63
C LEU A 209 8.68 -6.36 3.18
N ALA A 210 8.88 -5.69 2.06
CA ALA A 210 10.20 -5.41 1.53
C ALA A 210 10.97 -4.41 2.41
N SER A 211 12.26 -4.69 2.62
CA SER A 211 13.16 -3.85 3.41
C SER A 211 13.89 -2.79 2.58
N ASP A 212 14.12 -3.09 1.30
CA ASP A 212 14.74 -2.19 0.34
C ASP A 212 14.46 -2.66 -1.11
N ILE A 213 15.00 -1.92 -2.09
CA ILE A 213 14.74 -2.20 -3.50
C ILE A 213 15.32 -3.55 -3.98
N LYS A 214 16.38 -4.04 -3.37
CA LYS A 214 16.98 -5.35 -3.71
C LYS A 214 16.11 -6.48 -3.18
N ASP A 215 15.67 -6.39 -1.92
CA ASP A 215 14.75 -7.32 -1.31
C ASP A 215 13.39 -7.32 -2.04
N LEU A 216 12.89 -6.13 -2.44
CA LEU A 216 11.69 -6.02 -3.26
C LEU A 216 11.84 -6.81 -4.57
N LYS A 217 12.92 -6.59 -5.32
CA LYS A 217 13.19 -7.29 -6.58
C LYS A 217 13.26 -8.81 -6.39
N GLU A 218 13.95 -9.25 -5.33
CA GLU A 218 14.09 -10.68 -5.02
C GLU A 218 12.74 -11.32 -4.68
N ARG A 219 11.90 -10.64 -3.89
CA ARG A 219 10.55 -11.13 -3.55
C ARG A 219 9.64 -11.20 -4.77
N LEU A 220 9.66 -10.16 -5.62
CA LEU A 220 8.88 -10.12 -6.86
C LEU A 220 9.26 -11.27 -7.79
N SER A 221 10.54 -11.63 -7.89
CA SER A 221 10.99 -12.74 -8.74
C SER A 221 10.41 -14.10 -8.32
N LYS A 222 10.03 -14.27 -7.06
CA LYS A 222 9.52 -15.52 -6.48
C LYS A 222 8.00 -15.70 -6.63
N ILE A 223 7.28 -14.69 -7.11
CA ILE A 223 5.82 -14.75 -7.31
C ILE A 223 5.49 -15.87 -8.29
N ILE A 224 4.64 -16.80 -7.89
CA ILE A 224 4.15 -17.88 -8.75
C ILE A 224 3.02 -17.34 -9.63
N ILE A 225 3.18 -17.43 -10.94
CA ILE A 225 2.25 -16.91 -11.93
C ILE A 225 1.35 -17.99 -12.54
N GLY A 226 1.71 -19.25 -12.38
CA GLY A 226 0.98 -20.38 -12.91
C GLY A 226 1.82 -21.66 -12.89
N TYR A 227 1.36 -22.66 -13.63
CA TYR A 227 1.99 -23.97 -13.69
C TYR A 227 2.16 -24.45 -15.13
N THR A 228 3.15 -25.30 -15.35
CA THR A 228 3.39 -25.93 -16.68
C THR A 228 2.31 -26.93 -17.05
N TYR A 229 2.17 -27.23 -18.35
CA TYR A 229 1.42 -28.38 -18.79
C TYR A 229 1.97 -29.70 -18.21
N GLY A 230 1.16 -30.72 -18.09
CA GLY A 230 1.54 -32.06 -17.61
C GLY A 230 0.53 -32.63 -16.62
N LYS A 231 0.79 -33.86 -16.15
CA LYS A 231 0.05 -34.46 -15.05
C LYS A 231 0.33 -33.70 -13.77
N VAL A 232 -0.59 -33.72 -12.81
CA VAL A 232 -0.44 -32.98 -11.53
C VAL A 232 0.89 -33.23 -10.84
N SER A 233 1.39 -34.47 -10.89
CA SER A 233 2.68 -34.87 -10.29
C SER A 233 3.93 -34.37 -11.05
N GLU A 234 3.75 -33.88 -12.27
CA GLU A 234 4.84 -33.47 -13.18
C GLU A 234 4.88 -31.94 -13.37
N GLN A 235 3.82 -31.25 -12.94
CA GLN A 235 3.69 -29.81 -13.10
C GLN A 235 4.70 -29.08 -12.22
N LYS A 236 5.29 -28.04 -12.80
CA LYS A 236 6.23 -27.16 -12.11
C LYS A 236 5.62 -25.76 -11.98
N PRO A 237 5.80 -25.07 -10.85
CA PRO A 237 5.45 -23.67 -10.76
C PRO A 237 6.32 -22.85 -11.73
N VAL A 238 5.72 -21.86 -12.33
CA VAL A 238 6.40 -20.82 -13.12
C VAL A 238 6.32 -19.52 -12.34
N THR A 239 7.41 -18.79 -12.28
CA THR A 239 7.54 -17.57 -11.48
C THR A 239 7.67 -16.31 -12.36
N ALA A 240 7.48 -15.14 -11.74
CA ALA A 240 7.75 -13.86 -12.40
C ALA A 240 9.23 -13.72 -12.79
N GLY A 241 10.14 -14.35 -12.01
CA GLY A 241 11.57 -14.44 -12.32
C GLY A 241 11.87 -15.27 -13.57
N ASP A 242 11.14 -16.37 -13.81
CA ASP A 242 11.29 -17.16 -15.03
C ASP A 242 10.90 -16.34 -16.29
N LEU A 243 9.96 -15.38 -16.14
CA LEU A 243 9.60 -14.40 -17.18
C LEU A 243 10.53 -13.20 -17.24
N HIS A 244 11.49 -13.05 -16.32
CA HIS A 244 12.34 -11.86 -16.16
C HIS A 244 11.54 -10.57 -15.97
N ALA A 245 10.37 -10.63 -15.30
CA ALA A 245 9.48 -9.51 -15.09
C ALA A 245 9.88 -8.64 -13.90
N GLU A 246 10.61 -9.18 -12.93
CA GLU A 246 10.91 -8.56 -11.65
C GLU A 246 11.64 -7.22 -11.77
N GLY A 247 12.47 -7.06 -12.81
CA GLY A 247 13.21 -5.81 -13.04
C GLY A 247 12.28 -4.65 -13.40
N ALA A 248 11.37 -4.88 -14.36
CA ALA A 248 10.40 -3.88 -14.80
C ALA A 248 9.38 -3.55 -13.70
N MET A 249 8.91 -4.58 -12.97
CA MET A 249 8.02 -4.40 -11.82
C MET A 249 8.69 -3.55 -10.73
N THR A 250 9.96 -3.83 -10.40
CA THR A 250 10.72 -3.06 -9.41
C THR A 250 10.90 -1.60 -9.84
N ALA A 251 11.14 -1.34 -11.13
CA ALA A 251 11.26 0.01 -11.66
C ALA A 251 9.96 0.81 -11.49
N LEU A 252 8.79 0.19 -11.72
CA LEU A 252 7.49 0.81 -11.50
C LEU A 252 7.24 1.12 -10.02
N LEU A 253 7.76 0.29 -9.11
CA LEU A 253 7.51 0.37 -7.66
C LEU A 253 8.55 1.20 -6.89
N LYS A 254 9.60 1.72 -7.54
CA LYS A 254 10.74 2.36 -6.87
C LYS A 254 10.34 3.51 -5.93
N ASP A 255 9.39 4.34 -6.35
CA ASP A 255 8.93 5.48 -5.56
C ASP A 255 7.82 5.07 -4.56
N ALA A 256 7.01 4.07 -4.92
CA ALA A 256 6.02 3.49 -4.02
C ALA A 256 6.65 2.76 -2.81
N LEU A 257 7.92 2.40 -2.86
CA LEU A 257 8.64 1.78 -1.72
C LEU A 257 8.97 2.80 -0.62
N LYS A 258 8.95 4.09 -0.91
CA LYS A 258 9.19 5.17 0.05
C LYS A 258 7.91 5.49 0.82
N PRO A 259 7.91 5.45 2.17
CA PRO A 259 6.74 5.83 2.97
C PRO A 259 6.35 7.30 2.79
N ASN A 260 5.07 7.60 2.97
CA ASN A 260 4.50 8.93 2.83
C ASN A 260 4.39 9.62 4.20
N LEU A 261 4.91 10.84 4.29
CA LEU A 261 4.79 11.71 5.47
C LEU A 261 3.61 12.66 5.29
N VAL A 262 2.78 12.75 6.30
CA VAL A 262 1.65 13.68 6.48
C VAL A 262 1.54 14.10 7.94
N GLN A 263 0.40 14.65 8.37
CA GLN A 263 0.18 15.13 9.74
C GLN A 263 -1.23 14.80 10.22
N THR A 264 -1.43 14.75 11.54
CA THR A 264 -2.77 14.76 12.13
C THR A 264 -3.30 16.20 12.19
N LEU A 265 -4.58 16.37 12.56
CA LEU A 265 -5.17 17.71 12.82
C LEU A 265 -4.41 18.49 13.88
N GLU A 266 -3.78 17.83 14.85
CA GLU A 266 -2.96 18.40 15.92
C GLU A 266 -1.46 18.47 15.54
N HIS A 267 -1.14 18.26 14.24
CA HIS A 267 0.22 18.31 13.70
C HIS A 267 1.18 17.25 14.29
N VAL A 268 0.67 16.09 14.68
CA VAL A 268 1.51 14.92 14.97
C VAL A 268 2.03 14.39 13.63
N PRO A 269 3.34 14.14 13.47
CA PRO A 269 3.86 13.48 12.27
C PRO A 269 3.22 12.10 12.08
N ALA A 270 2.73 11.84 10.89
CA ALA A 270 2.11 10.58 10.54
C ALA A 270 2.72 10.00 9.24
N ILE A 271 2.99 8.71 9.25
CA ILE A 271 3.45 7.96 8.09
C ILE A 271 2.28 7.13 7.58
N VAL A 272 1.95 7.27 6.29
CA VAL A 272 0.91 6.47 5.62
C VAL A 272 1.58 5.69 4.51
N HIS A 273 1.54 4.34 4.55
CA HIS A 273 2.23 3.52 3.56
C HIS A 273 1.69 2.10 3.47
N GLY A 274 1.34 1.68 2.24
CA GLY A 274 0.76 0.38 1.95
C GLY A 274 -0.62 0.19 2.58
N GLY A 275 -1.39 -0.76 2.09
CA GLY A 275 -2.76 -0.93 2.55
C GLY A 275 -3.33 -2.34 2.37
N PRO A 276 -2.59 -3.43 2.66
CA PRO A 276 -3.08 -4.77 2.42
C PRO A 276 -4.28 -5.08 3.32
N PHE A 277 -5.28 -5.78 2.79
CA PHE A 277 -6.42 -6.23 3.59
C PHE A 277 -6.01 -7.32 4.58
N ALA A 278 -6.51 -7.24 5.82
CA ALA A 278 -6.19 -8.17 6.89
C ALA A 278 -6.67 -9.61 6.63
N ASN A 279 -7.71 -9.79 5.84
CA ASN A 279 -8.24 -11.11 5.46
C ASN A 279 -7.50 -11.73 4.26
N ILE A 280 -6.57 -11.01 3.64
CA ILE A 280 -5.78 -11.46 2.48
C ILE A 280 -4.28 -11.55 2.83
N ALA A 281 -3.79 -10.56 3.59
CA ALA A 281 -2.39 -10.48 4.00
C ALA A 281 -2.28 -10.07 5.48
N HIS A 282 -1.26 -9.30 5.86
CA HIS A 282 -0.99 -8.96 7.26
C HIS A 282 -1.83 -7.79 7.82
N GLY A 283 -2.58 -7.05 7.01
CA GLY A 283 -3.55 -6.04 7.46
C GLY A 283 -2.96 -4.81 8.18
N CYS A 284 -1.64 -4.63 8.13
CA CYS A 284 -0.93 -3.50 8.71
C CYS A 284 -0.32 -2.62 7.61
N ASN A 285 0.18 -1.45 7.97
CA ASN A 285 1.07 -0.68 7.10
C ASN A 285 2.40 -1.43 6.85
N SER A 286 3.30 -0.84 6.06
CA SER A 286 4.57 -1.49 5.75
C SER A 286 5.50 -1.61 6.96
N VAL A 287 6.35 -2.65 6.92
CA VAL A 287 7.44 -2.83 7.90
C VAL A 287 8.38 -1.63 7.91
N THR A 288 8.66 -1.06 6.72
CA THR A 288 9.50 0.13 6.58
C THR A 288 8.89 1.33 7.29
N ALA A 289 7.58 1.59 7.12
CA ALA A 289 6.89 2.69 7.78
C ALA A 289 6.90 2.54 9.31
N THR A 290 6.57 1.35 9.82
CA THR A 290 6.60 1.08 11.26
C THR A 290 7.99 1.25 11.85
N LYS A 291 9.03 0.70 11.21
CA LYS A 291 10.43 0.87 11.65
C LYS A 291 10.86 2.34 11.63
N MET A 292 10.44 3.08 10.60
CA MET A 292 10.74 4.51 10.47
C MET A 292 10.09 5.32 11.59
N ALA A 293 8.83 5.06 11.91
CA ALA A 293 8.15 5.70 13.04
C ALA A 293 8.86 5.40 14.37
N MET A 294 9.32 4.17 14.57
CA MET A 294 10.10 3.80 15.78
C MET A 294 11.46 4.49 15.84
N LYS A 295 12.12 4.75 14.71
CA LYS A 295 13.40 5.48 14.67
C LYS A 295 13.25 6.98 14.93
N LEU A 296 12.11 7.55 14.58
CA LEU A 296 11.89 8.99 14.58
C LEU A 296 11.22 9.52 15.88
N ALA A 297 10.57 8.65 16.64
CA ALA A 297 9.85 9.05 17.86
C ALA A 297 10.08 8.09 19.03
N ASP A 298 9.85 8.57 20.25
CA ASP A 298 9.90 7.72 21.47
C ASP A 298 8.76 6.69 21.50
N TYR A 299 7.64 7.03 20.86
CA TYR A 299 6.47 6.17 20.74
C TYR A 299 5.99 6.16 19.29
N ALA A 300 5.97 4.98 18.70
CA ALA A 300 5.33 4.73 17.41
C ALA A 300 3.98 4.04 17.66
N ILE A 301 2.90 4.57 17.09
CA ILE A 301 1.56 4.00 17.24
C ILE A 301 1.11 3.49 15.88
N THR A 302 0.67 2.24 15.80
CA THR A 302 0.18 1.62 14.57
C THR A 302 -1.11 0.84 14.83
N GLU A 303 -1.81 0.45 13.76
CA GLU A 303 -3.04 -0.34 13.82
C GLU A 303 -2.92 -1.65 13.02
N ALA A 304 -3.70 -2.67 13.42
CA ALA A 304 -3.83 -3.94 12.71
C ALA A 304 -5.26 -4.50 12.76
#